data_e95f1849083c0b92042a199028697ba4
#
_entry.id   e95f1849083c0b92042a199028697ba4
#
_cell.length_a   1.000
_cell.length_b   1.000
_cell.length_c   1.000
_cell.angle_alpha   90.00
_cell.angle_beta   90.00
_cell.angle_gamma   90.00
#
_symmetry.space_group_name_H-M   'P 1'
#
loop_
_entity.id
_entity.type
_entity.pdbx_description
1 polymer ?
#
loop_
_entity_poly.entity_id
_entity_poly.type
_entity_poly.pdbx_seq_one_letter_code
_entity_poly.pdbx_strand_id
1 'polypeptide(L)'
;MKKRVLAVVMCALMAGSVFTGFKDAGDDKELVLFTWEGMFPQEVLDDFEKETGVKVVYSNFDTDETMLEKLSMAKGGDYDIVIADDYILETAIADGLAEKLDKDSLENIGNINSLYQGQFYDPDDEYTVPYGVGIPLIVYDPEQVDIDIKGYKDLWDPSLEDSIALTANYRVINGITQLSMGESMNEEDVDVIKKTGEKLLELAPNVRLIQDDNTQNALLNGEASVAFLYTSQVTAALAENPDLKVVYPEEGLGFGIMGMFIPSEAPDKDAAYSFMDYIMQPEVAAKCTDYIGYYSTNKAADELVNPDLVVPDDVTKGEIVQNVSQDADAQYQKNWTEFKAACD
;
A
#
# COMPACT_ATOMS: atom_id res chain seq x y z
N MET A 1 66.82 29.12 52.96
CA MET A 1 66.62 29.43 54.43
C MET A 1 65.15 29.79 54.62
N LYS A 2 64.46 29.05 55.56
CA LYS A 2 63.33 29.47 56.40
C LYS A 2 62.00 29.77 55.64
N LYS A 3 60.79 29.37 56.05
CA LYS A 3 60.31 28.54 57.19
C LYS A 3 58.85 28.10 56.82
N ARG A 4 58.48 26.94 57.24
CA ARG A 4 57.13 26.42 57.28
C ARG A 4 56.24 27.28 58.22
N VAL A 5 54.98 27.52 57.83
CA VAL A 5 53.91 27.68 58.84
C VAL A 5 52.67 26.91 58.33
N LEU A 6 52.30 25.98 59.18
CA LEU A 6 51.08 25.15 59.11
C LEU A 6 49.94 25.98 59.72
N ALA A 7 48.81 26.05 59.06
CA ALA A 7 47.59 26.52 59.69
C ALA A 7 46.44 25.53 59.34
N VAL A 8 46.08 24.79 60.37
CA VAL A 8 44.89 23.98 60.47
C VAL A 8 43.71 24.91 60.70
N VAL A 9 42.69 24.87 59.87
CA VAL A 9 41.39 25.44 60.18
C VAL A 9 40.33 24.36 59.99
N MET A 10 39.59 24.21 61.02
CA MET A 10 38.63 23.20 61.39
C MET A 10 37.33 23.32 60.56
N CYS A 11 36.83 22.20 60.05
CA CYS A 11 35.57 22.03 59.34
C CYS A 11 34.36 22.39 60.22
N ALA A 12 33.46 23.15 59.61
CA ALA A 12 32.07 23.17 60.05
C ALA A 12 31.21 22.42 58.98
N LEU A 13 30.64 21.31 59.41
CA LEU A 13 29.66 20.55 58.66
C LEU A 13 28.36 21.40 58.55
N MET A 14 28.02 21.76 57.29
CA MET A 14 26.63 22.04 56.96
C MET A 14 26.17 20.96 55.99
N ALA A 15 25.31 20.09 56.48
CA ALA A 15 24.57 19.16 55.66
C ALA A 15 23.51 19.94 54.87
N GLY A 16 23.89 20.32 53.64
CA GLY A 16 22.96 20.75 52.62
C GLY A 16 22.61 19.56 51.75
N SER A 17 21.42 19.00 51.95
CA SER A 17 20.83 18.00 51.06
C SER A 17 20.61 18.64 49.71
N VAL A 18 21.59 18.48 48.80
CA VAL A 18 21.38 18.69 47.39
C VAL A 18 20.59 17.46 46.90
N PHE A 19 19.28 17.60 46.83
CA PHE A 19 18.46 16.77 45.98
C PHE A 19 18.92 17.06 44.53
N THR A 20 19.96 16.40 44.09
CA THR A 20 20.16 16.16 42.67
C THR A 20 19.09 15.17 42.24
N GLY A 21 17.97 15.67 41.74
CA GLY A 21 17.09 14.89 40.94
C GLY A 21 17.94 14.37 39.80
N PHE A 22 18.36 13.11 39.89
CA PHE A 22 18.62 12.30 38.71
C PHE A 22 17.26 12.27 38.00
N LYS A 23 17.09 13.07 36.93
CA LYS A 23 16.27 12.63 35.84
C LYS A 23 16.93 11.32 35.40
N ASP A 24 16.26 10.21 35.67
CA ASP A 24 16.47 9.04 34.82
C ASP A 24 16.37 9.59 33.40
N ALA A 25 17.47 9.54 32.67
CA ALA A 25 17.41 9.50 31.23
C ALA A 25 16.65 8.18 30.97
N GLY A 26 15.34 8.26 30.86
CA GLY A 26 14.56 7.17 30.30
C GLY A 26 15.25 6.85 28.97
N ASP A 27 15.60 5.62 28.75
CA ASP A 27 15.88 5.15 27.39
C ASP A 27 14.67 5.62 26.60
N ASP A 28 14.88 6.61 25.71
CA ASP A 28 13.86 7.02 24.77
C ASP A 28 13.55 5.78 23.96
N LYS A 29 12.40 5.16 24.22
CA LYS A 29 11.98 3.97 23.48
C LYS A 29 11.78 4.37 22.03
N GLU A 30 12.41 3.66 21.14
CA GLU A 30 12.27 3.85 19.71
C GLU A 30 11.59 2.63 19.11
N LEU A 31 10.70 2.86 18.12
CA LEU A 31 10.11 1.87 17.24
C LEU A 31 10.67 2.10 15.85
N VAL A 32 11.32 1.11 15.27
CA VAL A 32 11.88 1.18 13.93
C VAL A 32 10.86 0.69 12.92
N LEU A 33 10.32 1.65 12.15
CA LEU A 33 9.37 1.40 11.07
C LEU A 33 10.12 1.27 9.75
N PHE A 34 10.07 0.08 9.13
CA PHE A 34 10.75 -0.22 7.88
C PHE A 34 9.74 -0.23 6.72
N THR A 35 9.74 0.82 5.91
CA THR A 35 8.78 1.05 4.83
C THR A 35 9.31 2.09 3.83
N TRP A 36 8.53 2.39 2.79
CA TRP A 36 8.82 3.53 1.90
C TRP A 36 8.74 4.87 2.63
N GLU A 37 9.37 5.89 2.07
CA GLU A 37 9.24 7.26 2.58
C GLU A 37 7.80 7.77 2.40
N GLY A 38 7.31 8.55 3.37
CA GLY A 38 6.02 9.23 3.27
C GLY A 38 4.78 8.37 3.48
N MET A 39 4.91 7.24 4.19
CA MET A 39 3.75 6.36 4.46
C MET A 39 2.85 6.86 5.59
N PHE A 40 3.30 7.79 6.43
CA PHE A 40 2.51 8.35 7.54
C PHE A 40 2.63 9.86 7.61
N PRO A 41 1.54 10.59 7.94
CA PRO A 41 1.63 12.00 8.26
C PRO A 41 2.39 12.19 9.57
N GLN A 42 3.28 13.18 9.64
CA GLN A 42 4.12 13.44 10.80
C GLN A 42 3.30 13.64 12.08
N GLU A 43 2.13 14.27 11.99
CA GLU A 43 1.27 14.49 13.16
C GLU A 43 0.79 13.19 13.82
N VAL A 44 0.57 12.11 13.03
CA VAL A 44 0.18 10.80 13.56
C VAL A 44 1.32 10.18 14.36
N LEU A 45 2.55 10.32 13.87
CA LEU A 45 3.74 9.82 14.56
C LEU A 45 4.02 10.60 15.83
N ASP A 46 3.88 11.94 15.79
CA ASP A 46 4.07 12.82 16.96
C ASP A 46 2.98 12.57 18.04
N ASP A 47 1.74 12.31 17.63
CA ASP A 47 0.64 11.98 18.55
C ASP A 47 0.88 10.60 19.20
N PHE A 48 1.35 9.60 18.45
CA PHE A 48 1.73 8.30 18.99
C PHE A 48 2.86 8.42 20.04
N GLU A 49 3.94 9.15 19.71
CA GLU A 49 5.05 9.40 20.65
C GLU A 49 4.57 10.09 21.92
N LYS A 50 3.70 11.08 21.78
CA LYS A 50 3.14 11.82 22.93
C LYS A 50 2.25 10.94 23.81
N GLU A 51 1.49 10.02 23.23
CA GLU A 51 0.58 9.12 23.93
C GLU A 51 1.33 7.99 24.64
N THR A 52 2.31 7.40 23.97
CA THR A 52 2.99 6.18 24.43
C THR A 52 4.38 6.42 25.00
N GLY A 53 5.02 7.53 24.66
CA GLY A 53 6.44 7.79 24.96
C GLY A 53 7.40 7.00 24.05
N VAL A 54 6.90 6.39 22.98
CA VAL A 54 7.68 5.64 21.99
C VAL A 54 7.82 6.47 20.73
N LYS A 55 9.05 6.80 20.37
CA LYS A 55 9.37 7.55 19.17
C LYS A 55 9.43 6.63 17.95
N VAL A 56 8.73 6.98 16.88
CA VAL A 56 8.83 6.24 15.62
C VAL A 56 10.01 6.75 14.79
N VAL A 57 10.87 5.83 14.39
CA VAL A 57 12.06 6.09 13.56
C VAL A 57 11.89 5.35 12.23
N TYR A 58 11.96 6.09 11.13
CA TYR A 58 11.92 5.49 9.79
C TYR A 58 13.25 4.86 9.41
N SER A 59 13.15 3.66 8.83
CA SER A 59 14.19 3.04 8.02
C SER A 59 13.60 2.77 6.64
N ASN A 60 14.12 3.41 5.61
CA ASN A 60 13.50 3.37 4.29
C ASN A 60 14.14 2.34 3.36
N PHE A 61 13.35 1.84 2.44
CA PHE A 61 13.79 1.09 1.26
C PHE A 61 13.12 1.66 0.00
N ASP A 62 13.70 1.38 -1.16
CA ASP A 62 13.19 1.83 -2.45
C ASP A 62 12.33 0.74 -3.12
N THR A 63 12.70 -0.53 -2.95
CA THR A 63 11.99 -1.69 -3.53
C THR A 63 11.79 -2.79 -2.50
N ASP A 64 10.71 -3.56 -2.65
CA ASP A 64 10.38 -4.69 -1.78
C ASP A 64 11.46 -5.78 -1.78
N GLU A 65 12.13 -6.01 -2.91
CA GLU A 65 13.23 -6.97 -2.99
C GLU A 65 14.42 -6.53 -2.13
N THR A 66 14.74 -5.22 -2.14
CA THR A 66 15.79 -4.65 -1.27
C THR A 66 15.37 -4.75 0.20
N MET A 67 14.10 -4.54 0.51
CA MET A 67 13.55 -4.72 1.85
C MET A 67 13.71 -6.16 2.30
N LEU A 68 13.28 -7.13 1.50
CA LEU A 68 13.37 -8.56 1.83
C LEU A 68 14.81 -9.01 2.03
N GLU A 69 15.75 -8.53 1.19
CA GLU A 69 17.18 -8.82 1.36
C GLU A 69 17.70 -8.32 2.70
N LYS A 70 17.42 -7.07 3.07
CA LYS A 70 17.83 -6.48 4.36
C LYS A 70 17.18 -7.20 5.54
N LEU A 71 15.90 -7.49 5.46
CA LEU A 71 15.15 -8.22 6.49
C LEU A 71 15.75 -9.60 6.71
N SER A 72 16.07 -10.32 5.63
CA SER A 72 16.66 -11.66 5.69
C SER A 72 18.05 -11.66 6.33
N MET A 73 18.90 -10.66 6.03
CA MET A 73 20.24 -10.54 6.64
C MET A 73 20.18 -10.32 8.15
N ALA A 74 19.29 -9.44 8.60
CA ALA A 74 19.07 -9.11 10.03
C ALA A 74 18.16 -10.13 10.74
N LYS A 75 17.56 -11.10 10.03
CA LYS A 75 16.49 -11.97 10.52
C LYS A 75 15.33 -11.20 11.17
N GLY A 76 15.09 -9.98 10.66
CA GLY A 76 14.10 -9.06 11.19
C GLY A 76 14.50 -8.31 12.47
N GLY A 77 15.67 -8.58 13.05
CA GLY A 77 16.07 -8.05 14.36
C GLY A 77 16.49 -6.58 14.41
N ASP A 78 16.48 -5.88 13.28
CA ASP A 78 16.77 -4.43 13.22
C ASP A 78 15.50 -3.57 13.07
N TYR A 79 14.32 -4.20 12.96
CA TYR A 79 13.07 -3.54 12.64
C TYR A 79 11.93 -4.04 13.53
N ASP A 80 11.00 -3.16 13.90
CA ASP A 80 9.86 -3.50 14.74
C ASP A 80 8.58 -3.70 13.93
N ILE A 81 8.39 -2.91 12.86
CA ILE A 81 7.28 -3.05 11.91
C ILE A 81 7.80 -2.91 10.50
N VAL A 82 7.26 -3.70 9.59
CA VAL A 82 7.46 -3.60 8.15
C VAL A 82 6.12 -3.37 7.48
N ILE A 83 6.10 -2.49 6.46
CA ILE A 83 4.99 -2.39 5.51
C ILE A 83 5.53 -2.69 4.13
N ALA A 84 4.89 -3.63 3.44
CA ALA A 84 5.33 -4.12 2.14
C ALA A 84 4.13 -4.53 1.28
N ASP A 85 4.35 -4.69 -0.02
CA ASP A 85 3.33 -5.13 -0.96
C ASP A 85 3.02 -6.64 -0.83
N ASP A 86 1.83 -7.02 -1.24
CA ASP A 86 1.24 -8.36 -1.10
C ASP A 86 2.11 -9.51 -1.63
N TYR A 87 2.71 -9.37 -2.81
CA TYR A 87 3.54 -10.41 -3.42
C TYR A 87 4.81 -10.71 -2.61
N ILE A 88 5.35 -9.70 -1.90
CA ILE A 88 6.53 -9.89 -1.06
C ILE A 88 6.16 -10.38 0.34
N LEU A 89 4.95 -10.05 0.83
CA LEU A 89 4.40 -10.59 2.08
C LEU A 89 4.33 -12.12 2.02
N GLU A 90 3.88 -12.69 0.90
CA GLU A 90 3.88 -14.14 0.69
C GLU A 90 5.27 -14.75 0.95
N THR A 91 6.31 -14.14 0.37
CA THR A 91 7.69 -14.60 0.54
C THR A 91 8.17 -14.41 1.98
N ALA A 92 7.91 -13.27 2.61
CA ALA A 92 8.33 -13.00 3.97
C ALA A 92 7.71 -14.00 4.98
N ILE A 93 6.43 -14.33 4.80
CA ILE A 93 5.72 -15.33 5.62
C ILE A 93 6.30 -16.73 5.37
N ALA A 94 6.47 -17.14 4.12
CA ALA A 94 7.01 -18.46 3.75
C ALA A 94 8.43 -18.68 4.28
N ASP A 95 9.26 -17.63 4.32
CA ASP A 95 10.64 -17.67 4.83
C ASP A 95 10.70 -17.55 6.36
N GLY A 96 9.55 -17.40 7.05
CA GLY A 96 9.47 -17.29 8.51
C GLY A 96 10.02 -15.98 9.05
N LEU A 97 9.98 -14.91 8.28
CA LEU A 97 10.41 -13.57 8.65
C LEU A 97 9.32 -12.76 9.34
N ALA A 98 8.07 -13.17 9.23
CA ALA A 98 6.93 -12.55 9.89
C ALA A 98 6.56 -13.29 11.18
N GLU A 99 6.25 -12.52 12.23
CA GLU A 99 5.70 -13.03 13.50
C GLU A 99 4.22 -13.38 13.31
N LYS A 100 3.78 -14.48 13.90
CA LYS A 100 2.36 -14.79 13.98
C LYS A 100 1.69 -13.86 15.00
N LEU A 101 0.69 -13.09 14.54
CA LEU A 101 0.05 -12.07 15.36
C LEU A 101 -0.79 -12.68 16.50
N ASP A 102 -0.62 -12.12 17.69
CA ASP A 102 -1.55 -12.27 18.79
C ASP A 102 -2.72 -11.29 18.61
N LYS A 103 -3.80 -11.78 18.01
CA LYS A 103 -4.99 -10.95 17.72
C LYS A 103 -5.68 -10.40 18.98
N ASP A 104 -5.48 -11.05 20.14
CA ASP A 104 -6.03 -10.58 21.41
C ASP A 104 -5.31 -9.30 21.90
N SER A 105 -4.11 -9.04 21.38
CA SER A 105 -3.34 -7.81 21.63
C SER A 105 -3.69 -6.64 20.70
N LEU A 106 -4.62 -6.83 19.75
CA LEU A 106 -5.06 -5.83 18.78
C LEU A 106 -6.55 -5.53 18.97
N GLU A 107 -6.86 -4.53 19.81
CA GLU A 107 -8.25 -4.18 20.17
C GLU A 107 -9.04 -3.66 18.94
N ASN A 108 -8.34 -3.00 18.02
CA ASN A 108 -8.91 -2.37 16.84
C ASN A 108 -8.90 -3.26 15.57
N ILE A 109 -8.46 -4.53 15.65
CA ILE A 109 -8.38 -5.44 14.49
C ILE A 109 -9.74 -5.66 13.81
N GLY A 110 -10.83 -5.57 14.58
CA GLY A 110 -12.20 -5.68 14.07
C GLY A 110 -12.66 -4.53 13.18
N ASN A 111 -11.88 -3.45 13.10
CA ASN A 111 -12.15 -2.30 12.23
C ASN A 111 -11.74 -2.55 10.78
N ILE A 112 -10.91 -3.58 10.52
CA ILE A 112 -10.41 -3.88 9.17
C ILE A 112 -11.56 -4.38 8.29
N ASN A 113 -11.65 -3.83 7.06
CA ASN A 113 -12.64 -4.20 6.08
C ASN A 113 -12.41 -5.64 5.59
N SER A 114 -13.42 -6.50 5.75
CA SER A 114 -13.35 -7.91 5.37
C SER A 114 -13.11 -8.14 3.87
N LEU A 115 -13.31 -7.12 3.01
CA LEU A 115 -12.96 -7.16 1.59
C LEU A 115 -11.47 -7.48 1.38
N TYR A 116 -10.61 -7.00 2.28
CA TYR A 116 -9.17 -7.09 2.17
C TYR A 116 -8.54 -8.18 3.04
N GLN A 117 -9.34 -8.92 3.79
CA GLN A 117 -8.91 -10.04 4.62
C GLN A 117 -8.92 -11.37 3.86
N GLY A 118 -8.23 -12.39 4.40
CA GLY A 118 -8.19 -13.75 3.86
C GLY A 118 -7.55 -13.81 2.47
N GLN A 119 -6.49 -13.05 2.24
CA GLN A 119 -5.80 -13.00 0.94
C GLN A 119 -4.87 -14.21 0.78
N PHE A 120 -4.45 -14.47 -0.47
CA PHE A 120 -3.65 -15.64 -0.82
C PHE A 120 -2.35 -15.77 -0.02
N TYR A 121 -1.71 -14.65 0.35
CA TYR A 121 -0.46 -14.62 1.10
C TYR A 121 -0.66 -14.87 2.61
N ASP A 122 -1.86 -14.61 3.14
CA ASP A 122 -2.21 -14.80 4.57
C ASP A 122 -3.70 -15.20 4.70
N PRO A 123 -4.08 -16.43 4.29
CA PRO A 123 -5.49 -16.84 4.19
C PRO A 123 -6.28 -16.83 5.50
N ASP A 124 -5.58 -16.94 6.62
CA ASP A 124 -6.16 -16.95 7.96
C ASP A 124 -5.96 -15.62 8.71
N ASP A 125 -5.41 -14.59 8.04
CA ASP A 125 -5.03 -13.28 8.59
C ASP A 125 -4.15 -13.41 9.86
N GLU A 126 -3.20 -14.34 9.83
CA GLU A 126 -2.41 -14.68 11.02
C GLU A 126 -1.12 -13.84 11.15
N TYR A 127 -0.67 -13.17 10.10
CA TYR A 127 0.64 -12.51 10.06
C TYR A 127 0.57 -11.04 9.74
N THR A 128 -0.47 -10.59 9.03
CA THR A 128 -0.52 -9.25 8.45
C THR A 128 -1.78 -8.48 8.83
N VAL A 129 -1.66 -7.15 8.78
CA VAL A 129 -2.79 -6.21 8.85
C VAL A 129 -2.78 -5.35 7.60
N PRO A 130 -3.84 -5.31 6.78
CA PRO A 130 -3.95 -4.41 5.64
C PRO A 130 -3.80 -2.95 6.04
N TYR A 131 -2.92 -2.19 5.35
CA TYR A 131 -2.66 -0.78 5.63
C TYR A 131 -3.21 0.16 4.57
N GLY A 132 -2.99 -0.14 3.31
CA GLY A 132 -3.49 0.64 2.17
C GLY A 132 -3.77 -0.25 0.98
N VAL A 133 -4.76 0.12 0.17
CA VAL A 133 -5.14 -0.67 -0.99
C VAL A 133 -5.08 0.18 -2.26
N GLY A 134 -4.31 -0.29 -3.22
CA GLY A 134 -4.25 0.25 -4.55
C GLY A 134 -5.25 -0.45 -5.47
N ILE A 135 -6.20 0.30 -6.05
CA ILE A 135 -7.18 -0.24 -7.00
C ILE A 135 -7.09 0.58 -8.28
N PRO A 136 -6.50 0.02 -9.35
CA PRO A 136 -6.58 0.66 -10.66
C PRO A 136 -8.01 0.59 -11.19
N LEU A 137 -8.55 1.73 -11.61
CA LEU A 137 -9.92 1.85 -12.05
C LEU A 137 -10.05 2.53 -13.42
N ILE A 138 -11.17 2.28 -14.08
CA ILE A 138 -11.56 3.01 -15.28
C ILE A 138 -12.17 4.35 -14.84
N VAL A 139 -11.68 5.43 -15.42
CA VAL A 139 -12.23 6.79 -15.25
C VAL A 139 -12.55 7.35 -16.63
N TYR A 140 -13.71 7.95 -16.79
CA TYR A 140 -14.09 8.54 -18.08
C TYR A 140 -14.85 9.85 -17.96
N ASP A 141 -14.78 10.65 -19.03
CA ASP A 141 -15.53 11.89 -19.16
C ASP A 141 -16.91 11.59 -19.78
N PRO A 142 -18.02 11.72 -18.99
CA PRO A 142 -19.36 11.43 -19.49
C PRO A 142 -19.88 12.42 -20.54
N GLU A 143 -19.19 13.55 -20.76
CA GLU A 143 -19.53 14.49 -21.83
C GLU A 143 -18.94 14.05 -23.19
N GLN A 144 -17.92 13.19 -23.18
CA GLN A 144 -17.23 12.73 -24.38
C GLN A 144 -17.49 11.24 -24.72
N VAL A 145 -18.03 10.48 -23.78
CA VAL A 145 -18.32 9.04 -23.92
C VAL A 145 -19.82 8.80 -23.92
N ASP A 146 -20.35 8.31 -25.04
CA ASP A 146 -21.78 8.09 -25.25
C ASP A 146 -22.31 6.77 -24.63
N ILE A 147 -21.42 5.85 -24.23
CA ILE A 147 -21.75 4.56 -23.61
C ILE A 147 -21.65 4.63 -22.10
N ASP A 148 -22.41 3.78 -21.40
CA ASP A 148 -22.33 3.60 -19.97
C ASP A 148 -21.34 2.46 -19.66
N ILE A 149 -20.09 2.81 -19.35
CA ILE A 149 -19.04 1.84 -19.04
C ILE A 149 -19.32 1.27 -17.66
N LYS A 150 -19.39 -0.08 -17.55
CA LYS A 150 -19.67 -0.83 -16.32
C LYS A 150 -18.57 -1.80 -15.93
N GLY A 151 -17.68 -2.12 -16.86
CA GLY A 151 -16.63 -3.07 -16.62
C GLY A 151 -15.54 -3.04 -17.67
N TYR A 152 -14.58 -3.93 -17.48
CA TYR A 152 -13.42 -4.00 -18.37
C TYR A 152 -13.81 -4.33 -19.80
N LYS A 153 -14.81 -5.23 -20.02
CA LYS A 153 -15.27 -5.64 -21.37
C LYS A 153 -15.73 -4.47 -22.23
N ASP A 154 -16.23 -3.39 -21.60
CA ASP A 154 -16.73 -2.22 -22.31
C ASP A 154 -15.61 -1.40 -22.97
N LEU A 155 -14.34 -1.59 -22.53
CA LEU A 155 -13.18 -0.96 -23.17
C LEU A 155 -12.97 -1.40 -24.64
N TRP A 156 -13.53 -2.57 -25.05
CA TRP A 156 -13.49 -3.08 -26.42
C TRP A 156 -14.61 -2.52 -27.30
N ASP A 157 -15.46 -1.61 -26.80
CA ASP A 157 -16.49 -1.02 -27.64
C ASP A 157 -15.87 -0.17 -28.75
N PRO A 158 -16.27 -0.36 -30.03
CA PRO A 158 -15.67 0.38 -31.15
C PRO A 158 -15.90 1.89 -31.12
N SER A 159 -16.88 2.38 -30.33
CA SER A 159 -17.09 3.82 -30.12
C SER A 159 -15.97 4.50 -29.36
N LEU A 160 -15.08 3.72 -28.72
CA LEU A 160 -13.90 4.19 -28.00
C LEU A 160 -12.63 4.22 -28.85
N GLU A 161 -12.73 4.13 -30.20
CA GLU A 161 -11.57 4.21 -31.08
C GLU A 161 -10.69 5.42 -30.76
N ASP A 162 -9.37 5.20 -30.58
CA ASP A 162 -8.34 6.24 -30.28
C ASP A 162 -8.70 7.11 -29.05
N SER A 163 -9.32 6.54 -28.01
CA SER A 163 -9.88 7.29 -26.88
C SER A 163 -9.35 6.88 -25.52
N ILE A 164 -8.61 5.78 -25.39
CA ILE A 164 -8.24 5.19 -24.11
C ILE A 164 -6.78 5.46 -23.76
N ALA A 165 -6.53 5.99 -22.55
CA ALA A 165 -5.21 6.03 -21.92
C ALA A 165 -5.04 4.85 -20.96
N LEU A 166 -3.97 4.07 -21.09
CA LEU A 166 -3.67 2.91 -20.24
C LEU A 166 -2.39 3.11 -19.43
N THR A 167 -2.33 2.50 -18.24
CA THR A 167 -1.10 2.35 -17.47
C THR A 167 -0.15 1.37 -18.18
N ALA A 168 1.17 1.52 -17.98
CA ALA A 168 2.19 0.69 -18.66
C ALA A 168 2.56 -0.59 -17.89
N ASN A 169 1.62 -1.19 -17.16
CA ASN A 169 1.85 -2.42 -16.39
C ASN A 169 1.32 -3.65 -17.13
N TYR A 170 2.23 -4.51 -17.59
CA TYR A 170 1.86 -5.69 -18.41
C TYR A 170 0.99 -6.70 -17.65
N ARG A 171 1.24 -6.92 -16.31
CA ARG A 171 0.45 -7.87 -15.53
C ARG A 171 -0.96 -7.36 -15.34
N VAL A 172 -1.11 -6.09 -15.00
CA VAL A 172 -2.41 -5.45 -14.77
C VAL A 172 -3.24 -5.42 -16.07
N ILE A 173 -2.65 -5.03 -17.20
CA ILE A 173 -3.39 -4.94 -18.48
C ILE A 173 -3.76 -6.33 -19.03
N ASN A 174 -2.88 -7.34 -18.94
CA ASN A 174 -3.28 -8.71 -19.23
C ASN A 174 -4.37 -9.19 -18.25
N GLY A 175 -4.24 -8.85 -16.95
CA GLY A 175 -5.18 -9.25 -15.90
C GLY A 175 -6.60 -8.72 -16.14
N ILE A 176 -6.78 -7.44 -16.43
CA ILE A 176 -8.11 -6.88 -16.74
C ILE A 176 -8.68 -7.46 -18.04
N THR A 177 -7.81 -7.82 -19.00
CA THR A 177 -8.24 -8.53 -20.20
C THR A 177 -8.78 -9.92 -19.86
N GLN A 178 -8.10 -10.67 -18.97
CA GLN A 178 -8.57 -11.96 -18.49
C GLN A 178 -9.88 -11.86 -17.72
N LEU A 179 -9.98 -10.90 -16.79
CA LEU A 179 -11.24 -10.65 -16.08
C LEU A 179 -12.40 -10.35 -17.05
N SER A 180 -12.15 -9.58 -18.11
CA SER A 180 -13.15 -9.31 -19.16
C SER A 180 -13.61 -10.58 -19.92
N MET A 181 -12.77 -11.63 -19.92
CA MET A 181 -13.05 -12.94 -20.51
C MET A 181 -13.67 -13.93 -19.51
N GLY A 182 -13.75 -13.57 -18.22
CA GLY A 182 -14.19 -14.45 -17.13
C GLY A 182 -13.12 -15.44 -16.65
N GLU A 183 -11.84 -15.13 -16.95
CA GLU A 183 -10.68 -15.89 -16.51
C GLU A 183 -9.98 -15.19 -15.33
N SER A 184 -9.17 -15.91 -14.56
CA SER A 184 -8.38 -15.33 -13.47
C SER A 184 -7.28 -14.42 -14.02
N MET A 185 -7.04 -13.26 -13.37
CA MET A 185 -5.90 -12.42 -13.71
C MET A 185 -4.54 -13.05 -13.32
N ASN A 186 -4.57 -14.20 -12.64
CA ASN A 186 -3.43 -15.00 -12.25
C ASN A 186 -3.36 -16.34 -12.99
N GLU A 187 -3.87 -16.42 -14.21
CA GLU A 187 -3.90 -17.62 -15.02
C GLU A 187 -2.47 -18.17 -15.30
N GLU A 188 -2.33 -19.47 -15.19
CA GLU A 188 -1.06 -20.19 -15.39
C GLU A 188 -1.04 -21.02 -16.69
N ASP A 189 -2.22 -21.30 -17.29
CA ASP A 189 -2.29 -22.02 -18.55
C ASP A 189 -1.85 -21.12 -19.70
N VAL A 190 -0.67 -21.43 -20.26
CA VAL A 190 -0.06 -20.68 -21.35
C VAL A 190 -0.97 -20.57 -22.58
N ASP A 191 -1.83 -21.54 -22.83
CA ASP A 191 -2.73 -21.49 -23.99
C ASP A 191 -3.93 -20.56 -23.73
N VAL A 192 -4.37 -20.43 -22.48
CA VAL A 192 -5.35 -19.40 -22.06
C VAL A 192 -4.71 -18.01 -22.15
N ILE A 193 -3.48 -17.85 -21.63
CA ILE A 193 -2.74 -16.58 -21.68
C ILE A 193 -2.49 -16.12 -23.15
N LYS A 194 -2.25 -17.04 -24.09
CA LYS A 194 -2.17 -16.69 -25.52
C LYS A 194 -3.48 -16.12 -26.06
N LYS A 195 -4.62 -16.73 -25.69
CA LYS A 195 -5.94 -16.21 -26.09
C LYS A 195 -6.20 -14.82 -25.49
N THR A 196 -5.73 -14.59 -24.26
CA THR A 196 -5.71 -13.25 -23.65
C THR A 196 -4.95 -12.26 -24.53
N GLY A 197 -3.78 -12.64 -25.06
CA GLY A 197 -3.01 -11.81 -25.98
C GLY A 197 -3.76 -11.51 -27.28
N GLU A 198 -4.45 -12.51 -27.87
CA GLU A 198 -5.29 -12.30 -29.04
C GLU A 198 -6.42 -11.30 -28.75
N LYS A 199 -7.08 -11.45 -27.59
CA LYS A 199 -8.13 -10.53 -27.12
C LYS A 199 -7.59 -9.13 -26.86
N LEU A 200 -6.40 -9.02 -26.26
CA LEU A 200 -5.74 -7.75 -25.97
C LEU A 200 -5.40 -6.98 -27.26
N LEU A 201 -4.99 -7.68 -28.31
CA LEU A 201 -4.74 -7.05 -29.61
C LEU A 201 -6.00 -6.42 -30.24
N GLU A 202 -7.20 -6.94 -29.93
CA GLU A 202 -8.47 -6.31 -30.36
C GLU A 202 -8.73 -4.96 -29.68
N LEU A 203 -8.08 -4.67 -28.54
CA LEU A 203 -8.18 -3.39 -27.84
C LEU A 203 -7.31 -2.30 -28.48
N ALA A 204 -6.25 -2.67 -29.18
CA ALA A 204 -5.26 -1.72 -29.69
C ALA A 204 -5.86 -0.53 -30.48
N PRO A 205 -6.90 -0.69 -31.33
CA PRO A 205 -7.51 0.44 -32.03
C PRO A 205 -8.15 1.49 -31.11
N ASN A 206 -8.54 1.10 -29.90
CA ASN A 206 -9.18 1.99 -28.93
C ASN A 206 -8.15 2.77 -28.09
N VAL A 207 -6.88 2.33 -28.09
CA VAL A 207 -5.84 2.91 -27.25
C VAL A 207 -5.22 4.14 -27.93
N ARG A 208 -5.31 5.27 -27.24
CA ARG A 208 -4.68 6.53 -27.62
C ARG A 208 -3.23 6.61 -27.19
N LEU A 209 -2.94 6.17 -25.95
CA LEU A 209 -1.61 6.20 -25.39
C LEU A 209 -1.44 5.19 -24.23
N ILE A 210 -0.19 4.82 -23.97
CA ILE A 210 0.21 3.98 -22.83
C ILE A 210 1.32 4.72 -22.08
N GLN A 211 1.08 5.05 -20.78
CA GLN A 211 2.09 5.66 -19.92
C GLN A 211 1.81 5.33 -18.45
N ASP A 212 2.83 5.38 -17.59
CA ASP A 212 2.68 5.12 -16.16
C ASP A 212 2.49 6.41 -15.37
N ASP A 213 3.36 7.38 -15.61
CA ASP A 213 3.39 8.62 -14.84
C ASP A 213 2.34 9.61 -15.36
N ASN A 214 1.51 10.12 -14.44
CA ASN A 214 0.56 11.19 -14.73
C ASN A 214 -0.44 10.87 -15.86
N THR A 215 -0.86 9.61 -16.00
CA THR A 215 -1.82 9.17 -17.02
C THR A 215 -3.14 9.94 -16.95
N GLN A 216 -3.55 10.40 -15.75
CA GLN A 216 -4.72 11.26 -15.55
C GLN A 216 -4.67 12.56 -16.36
N ASN A 217 -3.48 13.05 -16.72
CA ASN A 217 -3.36 14.27 -17.51
C ASN A 217 -3.94 14.11 -18.92
N ALA A 218 -3.86 12.91 -19.50
CA ALA A 218 -4.46 12.64 -20.81
C ALA A 218 -5.99 12.86 -20.77
N LEU A 219 -6.63 12.41 -19.70
CA LEU A 219 -8.06 12.61 -19.46
C LEU A 219 -8.39 14.10 -19.20
N LEU A 220 -7.63 14.74 -18.29
CA LEU A 220 -7.87 16.15 -17.91
C LEU A 220 -7.62 17.15 -19.06
N ASN A 221 -6.70 16.84 -19.97
CA ASN A 221 -6.39 17.66 -21.13
C ASN A 221 -7.27 17.35 -22.36
N GLY A 222 -8.15 16.34 -22.27
CA GLY A 222 -8.99 15.90 -23.39
C GLY A 222 -8.22 15.20 -24.50
N GLU A 223 -7.03 14.66 -24.22
CA GLU A 223 -6.27 13.82 -25.14
C GLU A 223 -6.86 12.40 -25.23
N ALA A 224 -7.41 11.92 -24.11
CA ALA A 224 -8.19 10.70 -24.01
C ALA A 224 -9.52 11.00 -23.32
N SER A 225 -10.59 10.26 -23.64
CA SER A 225 -11.89 10.39 -22.97
C SER A 225 -12.15 9.30 -21.95
N VAL A 226 -11.35 8.23 -21.97
CA VAL A 226 -11.32 7.11 -21.00
C VAL A 226 -9.88 6.92 -20.54
N ALA A 227 -9.69 6.64 -19.26
CA ALA A 227 -8.38 6.28 -18.74
C ALA A 227 -8.49 5.12 -17.75
N PHE A 228 -7.49 4.25 -17.72
CA PHE A 228 -7.29 3.25 -16.70
C PHE A 228 -6.16 3.73 -15.79
N LEU A 229 -6.50 4.10 -14.55
CA LEU A 229 -5.68 4.90 -13.65
C LEU A 229 -5.40 4.18 -12.34
N TYR A 230 -4.20 4.35 -11.79
CA TYR A 230 -3.92 3.98 -10.41
C TYR A 230 -4.67 4.88 -9.42
N THR A 231 -4.88 4.41 -8.18
CA THR A 231 -5.66 5.10 -7.15
C THR A 231 -5.30 6.57 -6.96
N SER A 232 -4.01 6.89 -6.82
CA SER A 232 -3.54 8.28 -6.66
C SER A 232 -3.84 9.16 -7.88
N GLN A 233 -3.83 8.57 -9.08
CA GLN A 233 -4.19 9.25 -10.32
C GLN A 233 -5.70 9.47 -10.45
N VAL A 234 -6.52 8.52 -9.98
CA VAL A 234 -7.98 8.66 -9.88
C VAL A 234 -8.32 9.84 -8.96
N THR A 235 -7.74 9.85 -7.76
CA THR A 235 -7.96 10.93 -6.78
C THR A 235 -7.54 12.29 -7.34
N ALA A 236 -6.37 12.36 -8.01
CA ALA A 236 -5.90 13.58 -8.64
C ALA A 236 -6.83 14.05 -9.78
N ALA A 237 -7.36 13.12 -10.59
CA ALA A 237 -8.29 13.45 -11.65
C ALA A 237 -9.60 14.03 -11.11
N LEU A 238 -10.18 13.40 -10.08
CA LEU A 238 -11.42 13.85 -9.44
C LEU A 238 -11.26 15.20 -8.73
N ALA A 239 -10.10 15.47 -8.15
CA ALA A 239 -9.82 16.77 -7.53
C ALA A 239 -9.82 17.92 -8.54
N GLU A 240 -9.40 17.68 -9.79
CA GLU A 240 -9.41 18.70 -10.87
C GLU A 240 -10.74 18.73 -11.64
N ASN A 241 -11.37 17.57 -11.84
CA ASN A 241 -12.65 17.45 -12.52
C ASN A 241 -13.60 16.47 -11.81
N PRO A 242 -14.46 16.96 -10.89
CA PRO A 242 -15.37 16.11 -10.13
C PRO A 242 -16.54 15.53 -10.95
N ASP A 243 -16.72 15.97 -12.21
CA ASP A 243 -17.77 15.47 -13.10
C ASP A 243 -17.36 14.16 -13.82
N LEU A 244 -16.09 13.74 -13.69
CA LEU A 244 -15.60 12.45 -14.20
C LEU A 244 -16.32 11.30 -13.50
N LYS A 245 -16.51 10.21 -14.24
CA LYS A 245 -17.09 8.97 -13.70
C LYS A 245 -16.01 7.94 -13.42
N VAL A 246 -16.05 7.39 -12.20
CA VAL A 246 -15.23 6.23 -11.78
C VAL A 246 -16.07 4.96 -11.92
N VAL A 247 -15.49 3.93 -12.52
CA VAL A 247 -16.14 2.63 -12.72
C VAL A 247 -15.49 1.60 -11.81
N TYR A 248 -16.30 0.96 -10.97
CA TYR A 248 -15.95 -0.27 -10.26
C TYR A 248 -16.42 -1.45 -11.11
N PRO A 249 -15.50 -2.19 -11.77
CA PRO A 249 -15.86 -3.17 -12.79
C PRO A 249 -16.73 -4.31 -12.27
N GLU A 250 -17.78 -4.66 -13.02
CA GLU A 250 -18.69 -5.76 -12.69
C GLU A 250 -17.97 -7.13 -12.68
N GLU A 251 -16.88 -7.26 -13.42
CA GLU A 251 -16.05 -8.47 -13.48
C GLU A 251 -15.23 -8.71 -12.21
N GLY A 252 -15.10 -7.71 -11.37
CA GLY A 252 -14.31 -7.72 -10.15
C GLY A 252 -13.11 -6.78 -10.20
N LEU A 253 -12.67 -6.34 -9.04
CA LEU A 253 -11.54 -5.43 -8.91
C LEU A 253 -10.22 -6.18 -9.10
N GLY A 254 -9.30 -5.60 -9.89
CA GLY A 254 -7.90 -5.92 -9.75
C GLY A 254 -7.28 -4.96 -8.72
N PHE A 255 -6.67 -5.47 -7.67
CA PHE A 255 -6.13 -4.62 -6.60
C PHE A 255 -4.80 -5.14 -6.05
N GLY A 256 -4.11 -4.30 -5.29
CA GLY A 256 -2.94 -4.65 -4.52
C GLY A 256 -3.06 -4.13 -3.09
N ILE A 257 -2.49 -4.84 -2.13
CA ILE A 257 -2.55 -4.50 -0.70
C ILE A 257 -1.15 -4.27 -0.17
N MET A 258 -0.94 -3.14 0.48
CA MET A 258 0.18 -2.95 1.39
C MET A 258 -0.21 -3.46 2.77
N GLY A 259 0.52 -4.42 3.29
CA GLY A 259 0.28 -5.00 4.60
C GLY A 259 1.37 -4.66 5.61
N MET A 260 0.95 -4.40 6.85
CA MET A 260 1.85 -4.29 7.99
C MET A 260 2.10 -5.67 8.59
N PHE A 261 3.34 -5.96 8.99
CA PHE A 261 3.66 -7.13 9.79
C PHE A 261 4.77 -6.84 10.79
N ILE A 262 4.86 -7.66 11.83
CA ILE A 262 5.92 -7.63 12.84
C ILE A 262 6.98 -8.64 12.40
N PRO A 263 8.27 -8.26 12.26
CA PRO A 263 9.33 -9.22 12.02
C PRO A 263 9.44 -10.26 13.14
N SER A 264 9.80 -11.51 12.79
CA SER A 264 9.88 -12.62 13.75
C SER A 264 10.86 -12.36 14.91
N GLU A 265 11.95 -11.62 14.65
CA GLU A 265 12.97 -11.24 15.64
C GLU A 265 12.90 -9.74 16.00
N ALA A 266 11.72 -9.10 15.86
CA ALA A 266 11.53 -7.68 16.18
C ALA A 266 12.02 -7.36 17.60
N PRO A 267 12.82 -6.29 17.80
CA PRO A 267 13.40 -5.93 19.09
C PRO A 267 12.38 -5.55 20.16
N ASP A 268 11.33 -4.79 19.81
CA ASP A 268 10.27 -4.36 20.73
C ASP A 268 8.88 -4.70 20.17
N LYS A 269 8.47 -5.97 20.33
CA LYS A 269 7.16 -6.45 19.88
C LYS A 269 6.00 -5.74 20.59
N ASP A 270 6.15 -5.35 21.83
CA ASP A 270 5.12 -4.64 22.57
C ASP A 270 4.86 -3.25 21.97
N ALA A 271 5.93 -2.52 21.59
CA ALA A 271 5.81 -1.26 20.87
C ALA A 271 5.20 -1.45 19.47
N ALA A 272 5.57 -2.53 18.78
CA ALA A 272 5.02 -2.87 17.46
C ALA A 272 3.50 -3.13 17.53
N TYR A 273 3.03 -3.94 18.47
CA TYR A 273 1.59 -4.17 18.69
C TYR A 273 0.86 -2.87 19.03
N SER A 274 1.45 -2.05 19.91
CA SER A 274 0.87 -0.75 20.29
C SER A 274 0.71 0.17 19.09
N PHE A 275 1.71 0.23 18.19
CA PHE A 275 1.64 1.04 16.99
C PHE A 275 0.63 0.49 15.98
N MET A 276 0.63 -0.84 15.73
CA MET A 276 -0.36 -1.46 14.84
C MET A 276 -1.79 -1.18 15.31
N ASP A 277 -2.06 -1.35 16.61
CA ASP A 277 -3.38 -1.10 17.16
C ASP A 277 -3.77 0.39 17.08
N TYR A 278 -2.83 1.29 17.35
CA TYR A 278 -3.02 2.73 17.22
C TYR A 278 -3.40 3.16 15.80
N ILE A 279 -2.69 2.61 14.78
CA ILE A 279 -2.98 2.91 13.37
C ILE A 279 -4.36 2.42 12.93
N MET A 280 -4.89 1.37 13.56
CA MET A 280 -6.24 0.84 13.29
C MET A 280 -7.36 1.61 14.01
N GLN A 281 -7.07 2.61 14.85
CA GLN A 281 -8.13 3.51 15.37
C GLN A 281 -8.76 4.30 14.22
N PRO A 282 -10.08 4.45 14.15
CA PRO A 282 -10.76 5.04 12.98
C PRO A 282 -10.26 6.44 12.60
N GLU A 283 -10.05 7.31 13.59
CA GLU A 283 -9.59 8.69 13.38
C GLU A 283 -8.13 8.74 12.88
N VAL A 284 -7.30 7.80 13.33
CA VAL A 284 -5.89 7.68 12.91
C VAL A 284 -5.81 7.07 11.51
N ALA A 285 -6.55 6.00 11.27
CA ALA A 285 -6.66 5.36 9.98
C ALA A 285 -7.13 6.35 8.90
N ALA A 286 -8.13 7.18 9.20
CA ALA A 286 -8.61 8.21 8.28
C ALA A 286 -7.51 9.19 7.89
N LYS A 287 -6.75 9.70 8.86
CA LYS A 287 -5.63 10.61 8.59
C LYS A 287 -4.55 9.98 7.72
N CYS A 288 -4.21 8.71 7.97
CA CYS A 288 -3.24 7.98 7.16
C CYS A 288 -3.74 7.75 5.75
N THR A 289 -4.98 7.30 5.58
CA THR A 289 -5.64 7.06 4.30
C THR A 289 -5.66 8.33 3.43
N ASP A 290 -6.14 9.46 3.99
CA ASP A 290 -6.18 10.73 3.26
C ASP A 290 -4.79 11.24 2.88
N TYR A 291 -3.78 10.95 3.72
CA TYR A 291 -2.40 11.36 3.48
C TYR A 291 -1.74 10.59 2.34
N ILE A 292 -1.88 9.26 2.33
CA ILE A 292 -1.26 8.42 1.29
C ILE A 292 -2.08 8.39 -0.01
N GLY A 293 -3.38 8.72 0.04
CA GLY A 293 -4.25 8.74 -1.12
C GLY A 293 -4.57 7.36 -1.70
N TYR A 294 -4.57 6.31 -0.86
CA TYR A 294 -4.97 4.94 -1.19
C TYR A 294 -6.36 4.64 -0.63
N TYR A 295 -6.99 3.56 -1.07
CA TYR A 295 -8.29 3.17 -0.51
C TYR A 295 -8.17 2.73 0.94
N SER A 296 -9.21 3.11 1.73
CA SER A 296 -9.31 2.77 3.15
C SER A 296 -9.40 1.27 3.37
N THR A 297 -8.55 0.77 4.25
CA THR A 297 -8.62 -0.61 4.75
C THR A 297 -9.45 -0.72 6.01
N ASN A 298 -9.85 0.40 6.62
CA ASN A 298 -10.52 0.47 7.91
C ASN A 298 -11.99 0.85 7.73
N LYS A 299 -12.88 -0.15 7.84
CA LYS A 299 -14.32 0.04 7.66
C LYS A 299 -14.94 1.05 8.63
N ALA A 300 -14.40 1.13 9.85
CA ALA A 300 -14.89 2.08 10.85
C ALA A 300 -14.47 3.53 10.55
N ALA A 301 -13.47 3.73 9.68
CA ALA A 301 -13.00 5.04 9.24
C ALA A 301 -13.74 5.58 8.00
N ASP A 302 -14.56 4.81 7.31
CA ASP A 302 -15.16 5.16 6.02
C ASP A 302 -15.94 6.49 6.04
N GLU A 303 -16.58 6.83 7.16
CA GLU A 303 -17.30 8.12 7.30
C GLU A 303 -16.37 9.31 7.57
N LEU A 304 -15.09 9.06 7.88
CA LEU A 304 -14.09 10.06 8.27
C LEU A 304 -13.10 10.39 7.15
N VAL A 305 -12.94 9.49 6.17
CA VAL A 305 -12.00 9.66 5.05
C VAL A 305 -12.66 10.40 3.88
N ASN A 306 -11.82 10.88 2.95
CA ASN A 306 -12.32 11.37 1.67
C ASN A 306 -13.19 10.30 1.00
N PRO A 307 -14.46 10.60 0.63
CA PRO A 307 -15.36 9.64 0.00
C PRO A 307 -14.80 8.94 -1.25
N ASP A 308 -13.91 9.61 -1.98
CA ASP A 308 -13.27 9.05 -3.18
C ASP A 308 -12.27 7.92 -2.85
N LEU A 309 -11.93 7.75 -1.58
CA LEU A 309 -11.05 6.70 -1.07
C LEU A 309 -11.81 5.58 -0.33
N VAL A 310 -13.12 5.55 -0.47
CA VAL A 310 -13.98 4.49 0.09
C VAL A 310 -14.56 3.65 -1.03
N VAL A 311 -14.30 2.35 -0.99
CA VAL A 311 -14.87 1.41 -1.96
C VAL A 311 -16.34 1.17 -1.62
N PRO A 312 -17.28 1.26 -2.59
CA PRO A 312 -18.68 0.94 -2.38
C PRO A 312 -18.90 -0.49 -1.83
N ASP A 313 -19.91 -0.67 -0.98
CA ASP A 313 -20.20 -1.97 -0.33
C ASP A 313 -20.65 -3.08 -1.30
N ASP A 314 -21.14 -2.69 -2.48
CA ASP A 314 -21.71 -3.61 -3.47
C ASP A 314 -20.74 -3.96 -4.62
N VAL A 315 -19.46 -3.63 -4.47
CA VAL A 315 -18.48 -4.00 -5.49
C VAL A 315 -18.25 -5.50 -5.56
N THR A 316 -18.02 -6.00 -6.76
CA THR A 316 -17.59 -7.38 -6.95
C THR A 316 -16.17 -7.54 -6.45
N LYS A 317 -15.97 -8.45 -5.47
CA LYS A 317 -14.63 -8.81 -5.00
C LYS A 317 -13.84 -9.37 -6.17
N GLY A 318 -12.63 -8.83 -6.37
CA GLY A 318 -11.75 -9.24 -7.45
C GLY A 318 -10.56 -10.05 -6.95
N GLU A 319 -9.44 -9.89 -7.62
CA GLU A 319 -8.22 -10.63 -7.36
C GLU A 319 -7.02 -9.69 -7.19
N ILE A 320 -6.08 -10.11 -6.36
CA ILE A 320 -4.74 -9.50 -6.29
C ILE A 320 -3.86 -10.14 -7.34
N VAL A 321 -2.98 -9.37 -7.96
CA VAL A 321 -1.94 -9.89 -8.85
C VAL A 321 -0.93 -10.71 -8.06
N GLN A 322 -0.82 -12.01 -8.38
CA GLN A 322 0.07 -12.96 -7.73
C GLN A 322 1.30 -13.27 -8.58
N ASN A 323 2.33 -13.82 -7.95
CA ASN A 323 3.43 -14.44 -8.67
C ASN A 323 2.91 -15.62 -9.49
N VAL A 324 3.41 -15.74 -10.70
CA VAL A 324 3.07 -16.85 -11.61
C VAL A 324 4.33 -17.58 -12.06
N SER A 325 4.17 -18.74 -12.66
CA SER A 325 5.29 -19.50 -13.23
C SER A 325 6.06 -18.71 -14.28
N GLN A 326 7.35 -19.04 -14.47
CA GLN A 326 8.19 -18.37 -15.44
C GLN A 326 7.64 -18.49 -16.87
N ASP A 327 7.00 -19.61 -17.22
CA ASP A 327 6.41 -19.82 -18.54
C ASP A 327 5.18 -18.93 -18.75
N ALA A 328 4.32 -18.80 -17.73
CA ALA A 328 3.17 -17.90 -17.74
C ALA A 328 3.63 -16.44 -17.86
N ASP A 329 4.58 -16.02 -17.02
CA ASP A 329 5.12 -14.67 -17.05
C ASP A 329 5.74 -14.30 -18.41
N ALA A 330 6.54 -15.19 -18.97
CA ALA A 330 7.11 -14.99 -20.31
C ALA A 330 6.03 -14.80 -21.39
N GLN A 331 4.89 -15.51 -21.29
CA GLN A 331 3.79 -15.33 -22.22
C GLN A 331 3.06 -14.00 -22.00
N TYR A 332 2.86 -13.56 -20.75
CA TYR A 332 2.30 -12.23 -20.43
C TYR A 332 3.17 -11.10 -21.00
N GLN A 333 4.48 -11.18 -20.84
CA GLN A 333 5.42 -10.20 -21.39
C GLN A 333 5.40 -10.17 -22.93
N LYS A 334 5.24 -11.34 -23.54
CA LYS A 334 5.10 -11.45 -25.01
C LYS A 334 3.82 -10.78 -25.49
N ASN A 335 2.65 -11.09 -24.88
CA ASN A 335 1.37 -10.44 -25.19
C ASN A 335 1.49 -8.92 -25.11
N TRP A 336 2.12 -8.42 -24.04
CA TRP A 336 2.33 -7.00 -23.83
C TRP A 336 3.20 -6.34 -24.90
N THR A 337 4.27 -7.02 -25.32
CA THR A 337 5.16 -6.54 -26.37
C THR A 337 4.45 -6.43 -27.71
N GLU A 338 3.66 -7.46 -28.07
CA GLU A 338 2.85 -7.49 -29.29
C GLU A 338 1.74 -6.43 -29.26
N PHE A 339 1.09 -6.26 -28.12
CA PHE A 339 0.05 -5.24 -27.93
C PHE A 339 0.59 -3.82 -28.09
N LYS A 340 1.69 -3.47 -27.40
CA LYS A 340 2.29 -2.14 -27.57
C LYS A 340 2.66 -1.84 -29.02
N ALA A 341 3.22 -2.82 -29.72
CA ALA A 341 3.54 -2.67 -31.14
C ALA A 341 2.31 -2.51 -32.05
N ALA A 342 1.13 -2.92 -31.59
CA ALA A 342 -0.12 -2.73 -32.33
C ALA A 342 -0.80 -1.38 -32.02
N CYS A 343 -0.44 -0.73 -30.90
CA CYS A 343 -0.91 0.61 -30.51
C CYS A 343 -0.10 1.74 -31.17
N ASP A 344 1.15 1.46 -31.67
CA ASP A 344 2.01 2.41 -32.40
C ASP A 344 1.54 2.63 -33.86
#